data_d4207607be6f0dc63db098d950c8c26f
#
_entry.id   d4207607be6f0dc63db098d950c8c26f
#
_cell.length_a   1.000
_cell.length_b   1.000
_cell.length_c   1.000
_cell.angle_alpha   90.00
_cell.angle_beta   90.00
_cell.angle_gamma   90.00
#
_symmetry.space_group_name_H-M   'P 1'
#
loop_
_entity.id
_entity.type
_entity.pdbx_description
1 polymer ?
#
loop_
_entity_poly.entity_id
_entity_poly.type
_entity_poly.pdbx_seq_one_letter_code
_entity_poly.pdbx_strand_id
1 'polypeptide(L)'
;MIKRPILPLMLLTLASIFLFFLLNLLFGSVHIPLRSVWNILWGNTDESVIWQNIIWKSRVPQALTALVAGAGLSVSGLQMQTVFRNPLAGPSVLGISSGASLGVACVVLLSGAMGGVALSRLGYMGEVALSVAAIIGALAVMALIVYVSQKVKGNVTLLIIGVMIGYVASAVIGVLKYFSVEEDIRCLLYT
;
A
#
# COMPACT_ATOMS: atom_id res chain seq x y z
N MET A 1 39.98 -0.26 0.50
CA MET A 1 38.56 0.16 0.59
C MET A 1 38.25 0.99 -0.63
N ILE A 2 37.50 0.44 -1.59
CA ILE A 2 37.03 1.17 -2.78
C ILE A 2 35.96 2.13 -2.29
N LYS A 3 36.25 3.42 -2.22
CA LYS A 3 35.22 4.47 -2.01
C LYS A 3 34.30 4.44 -3.22
N ARG A 4 33.19 3.71 -3.14
CA ARG A 4 32.18 3.79 -4.18
C ARG A 4 31.68 5.24 -4.24
N PRO A 5 31.57 5.83 -5.42
CA PRO A 5 31.10 7.19 -5.55
C PRO A 5 29.61 7.22 -5.18
N ILE A 6 29.29 7.56 -3.93
CA ILE A 6 27.92 7.57 -3.39
C ILE A 6 27.10 8.67 -4.09
N LEU A 7 27.73 9.80 -4.38
CA LEU A 7 27.06 10.95 -4.99
C LEU A 7 26.41 10.64 -6.36
N PRO A 8 27.10 10.04 -7.35
CA PRO A 8 26.44 9.73 -8.63
C PRO A 8 25.36 8.66 -8.49
N LEU A 9 25.47 7.74 -7.55
CA LEU A 9 24.41 6.77 -7.29
C LEU A 9 23.17 7.44 -6.72
N MET A 10 23.32 8.37 -5.79
CA MET A 10 22.21 9.17 -5.25
C MET A 10 21.55 10.05 -6.32
N LEU A 11 22.34 10.67 -7.18
CA LEU A 11 21.81 11.47 -8.29
C LEU A 11 21.06 10.61 -9.30
N LEU A 12 21.57 9.41 -9.60
CA LEU A 12 20.89 8.45 -10.49
C LEU A 12 19.55 7.98 -9.90
N THR A 13 19.51 7.64 -8.61
CA THR A 13 18.26 7.24 -7.95
C THR A 13 17.25 8.37 -7.91
N LEU A 14 17.68 9.59 -7.60
CA LEU A 14 16.80 10.77 -7.62
C LEU A 14 16.25 11.05 -9.03
N ALA A 15 17.11 10.97 -10.04
CA ALA A 15 16.70 11.14 -11.44
C ALA A 15 15.72 10.05 -11.88
N SER A 16 15.92 8.79 -11.47
CA SER A 16 14.98 7.71 -11.78
C SER A 16 13.63 7.88 -11.06
N ILE A 17 13.61 8.32 -9.81
CA ILE A 17 12.37 8.63 -9.10
C ILE A 17 11.58 9.73 -9.84
N PHE A 18 12.26 10.80 -10.22
CA PHE A 18 11.64 11.90 -10.98
C PHE A 18 11.13 11.44 -12.35
N LEU A 19 11.91 10.61 -13.06
CA LEU A 19 11.50 10.04 -14.33
C LEU A 19 10.23 9.17 -14.18
N PHE A 20 10.20 8.26 -13.21
CA PHE A 20 9.03 7.40 -12.98
C PHE A 20 7.81 8.20 -12.52
N PHE A 21 8.00 9.27 -11.75
CA PHE A 21 6.92 10.18 -11.39
C PHE A 21 6.31 10.84 -12.64
N LEU A 22 7.14 11.36 -13.54
CA LEU A 22 6.67 11.91 -14.81
C LEU A 22 5.99 10.87 -15.71
N LEU A 23 6.57 9.67 -15.80
CA LEU A 23 5.96 8.58 -16.57
C LEU A 23 4.58 8.20 -16.03
N ASN A 24 4.39 8.18 -14.72
CA ASN A 24 3.08 7.92 -14.11
C ASN A 24 2.04 8.99 -14.48
N LEU A 25 2.45 10.26 -14.59
CA LEU A 25 1.56 11.34 -15.04
C LEU A 25 1.21 11.24 -16.53
N LEU A 26 2.12 10.72 -17.36
CA LEU A 26 1.95 10.64 -18.81
C LEU A 26 1.19 9.37 -19.23
N PHE A 27 1.54 8.23 -18.65
CA PHE A 27 0.98 6.94 -19.00
C PHE A 27 -0.19 6.57 -18.08
N GLY A 28 -1.26 6.07 -18.65
CA GLY A 28 -2.45 5.61 -17.93
C GLY A 28 -3.46 5.02 -18.91
N SER A 29 -4.60 4.57 -18.40
CA SER A 29 -5.68 3.95 -19.20
C SER A 29 -6.25 4.88 -20.28
N VAL A 30 -6.16 6.19 -20.08
CA VAL A 30 -6.57 7.21 -21.06
C VAL A 30 -5.33 7.88 -21.62
N HIS A 31 -5.20 7.89 -22.94
CA HIS A 31 -4.09 8.56 -23.62
C HIS A 31 -4.32 10.09 -23.63
N ILE A 32 -3.51 10.82 -22.89
CA ILE A 32 -3.53 12.29 -22.82
C ILE A 32 -2.23 12.79 -23.44
N PRO A 33 -2.28 13.68 -24.45
CA PRO A 33 -1.09 14.24 -25.05
C PRO A 33 -0.20 14.94 -24.04
N LEU A 34 1.11 14.82 -24.19
CA LEU A 34 2.12 15.39 -23.27
C LEU A 34 1.94 16.90 -23.10
N ARG A 35 1.59 17.61 -24.18
CA ARG A 35 1.33 19.03 -24.18
C ARG A 35 0.14 19.40 -23.29
N SER A 36 -0.94 18.60 -23.33
CA SER A 36 -2.13 18.80 -22.52
C SER A 36 -1.86 18.51 -21.04
N VAL A 37 -1.07 17.47 -20.72
CA VAL A 37 -0.64 17.20 -19.34
C VAL A 37 0.12 18.40 -18.78
N TRP A 38 1.04 18.96 -19.56
CA TRP A 38 1.83 20.12 -19.16
C TRP A 38 0.95 21.36 -18.95
N ASN A 39 0.05 21.66 -19.90
CA ASN A 39 -0.89 22.77 -19.79
C ASN A 39 -1.75 22.68 -18.53
N ILE A 40 -2.29 21.50 -18.23
CA ILE A 40 -3.14 21.27 -17.06
C ILE A 40 -2.35 21.45 -15.75
N LEU A 41 -1.11 20.98 -15.68
CA LEU A 41 -0.26 21.17 -14.49
C LEU A 41 0.08 22.65 -14.24
N TRP A 42 0.18 23.46 -15.28
CA TRP A 42 0.39 24.91 -15.17
C TRP A 42 -0.90 25.73 -15.02
N GLY A 43 -2.06 25.04 -14.84
CA GLY A 43 -3.33 25.68 -14.55
C GLY A 43 -4.06 26.24 -15.78
N ASN A 44 -3.70 25.81 -16.99
CA ASN A 44 -4.41 26.22 -18.19
C ASN A 44 -5.74 25.49 -18.29
N THR A 45 -6.85 26.22 -18.29
CA THR A 45 -8.22 25.68 -18.24
C THR A 45 -8.82 25.36 -19.62
N ASP A 46 -8.09 25.65 -20.71
CA ASP A 46 -8.56 25.42 -22.09
C ASP A 46 -8.65 23.96 -22.49
N GLU A 47 -8.09 23.06 -21.67
CA GLU A 47 -8.09 21.61 -21.91
C GLU A 47 -9.38 20.96 -21.42
N SER A 48 -9.72 19.79 -21.97
CA SER A 48 -10.91 19.03 -21.60
C SER A 48 -11.03 18.85 -20.08
N VAL A 49 -12.20 19.14 -19.51
CA VAL A 49 -12.53 18.94 -18.08
C VAL A 49 -12.32 17.50 -17.65
N ILE A 50 -12.55 16.53 -18.56
CA ILE A 50 -12.30 15.11 -18.32
C ILE A 50 -10.82 14.87 -18.05
N TRP A 51 -9.92 15.43 -18.87
CA TRP A 51 -8.47 15.26 -18.71
C TRP A 51 -7.96 15.94 -17.43
N GLN A 52 -8.49 17.13 -17.11
CA GLN A 52 -8.18 17.82 -15.85
C GLN A 52 -8.56 16.97 -14.64
N ASN A 53 -9.77 16.39 -14.64
CA ASN A 53 -10.21 15.49 -13.55
C ASN A 53 -9.35 14.22 -13.45
N ILE A 54 -8.96 13.62 -14.57
CA ILE A 54 -8.10 12.43 -14.57
C ILE A 54 -6.72 12.77 -13.97
N ILE A 55 -6.13 13.88 -14.35
CA ILE A 55 -4.81 14.28 -13.86
C ILE A 55 -4.88 14.65 -12.38
N TRP A 56 -5.76 15.54 -11.97
CA TRP A 56 -5.80 16.05 -10.61
C TRP A 56 -6.43 15.11 -9.60
N LYS A 57 -7.46 14.33 -9.98
CA LYS A 57 -8.17 13.44 -9.05
C LYS A 57 -7.68 11.99 -9.07
N SER A 58 -6.90 11.59 -10.08
CA SER A 58 -6.41 10.23 -10.20
C SER A 58 -4.88 10.18 -10.26
N ARG A 59 -4.26 10.70 -11.33
CA ARG A 59 -2.84 10.51 -11.59
C ARG A 59 -1.92 11.19 -10.57
N VAL A 60 -2.19 12.45 -10.21
CA VAL A 60 -1.37 13.18 -9.24
C VAL A 60 -1.45 12.57 -7.85
N PRO A 61 -2.64 12.29 -7.28
CA PRO A 61 -2.72 11.60 -5.99
C PRO A 61 -2.05 10.23 -6.01
N GLN A 62 -2.24 9.44 -7.07
CA GLN A 62 -1.61 8.13 -7.21
C GLN A 62 -0.08 8.22 -7.25
N ALA A 63 0.47 9.16 -8.01
CA ALA A 63 1.92 9.38 -8.09
C ALA A 63 2.51 9.81 -6.74
N LEU A 64 1.83 10.71 -6.02
CA LEU A 64 2.25 11.16 -4.69
C LEU A 64 2.17 10.04 -3.67
N THR A 65 1.09 9.26 -3.69
CA THR A 65 0.92 8.09 -2.80
C THR A 65 2.02 7.06 -3.04
N ALA A 66 2.33 6.76 -4.30
CA ALA A 66 3.40 5.83 -4.66
C ALA A 66 4.77 6.32 -4.15
N LEU A 67 5.04 7.61 -4.25
CA LEU A 67 6.28 8.22 -3.78
C LEU A 67 6.40 8.14 -2.25
N VAL A 68 5.35 8.51 -1.52
CA VAL A 68 5.33 8.46 -0.05
C VAL A 68 5.39 7.02 0.47
N ALA A 69 4.61 6.12 -0.13
CA ALA A 69 4.60 4.71 0.23
C ALA A 69 5.97 4.06 -0.04
N GLY A 70 6.58 4.34 -1.20
CA GLY A 70 7.91 3.84 -1.55
C GLY A 70 9.00 4.35 -0.59
N ALA A 71 8.95 5.63 -0.21
CA ALA A 71 9.86 6.19 0.80
C ALA A 71 9.68 5.51 2.16
N GLY A 72 8.45 5.34 2.62
CA GLY A 72 8.13 4.64 3.88
C GLY A 72 8.61 3.19 3.88
N LEU A 73 8.37 2.46 2.78
CA LEU A 73 8.82 1.08 2.62
C LEU A 73 10.36 0.97 2.60
N SER A 74 11.04 1.93 1.97
CA SER A 74 12.51 1.95 1.93
C SER A 74 13.11 2.14 3.32
N VAL A 75 12.58 3.08 4.10
CA VAL A 75 13.05 3.35 5.48
C VAL A 75 12.75 2.15 6.39
N SER A 76 11.52 1.63 6.35
CA SER A 76 11.15 0.47 7.16
C SER A 76 11.92 -0.78 6.78
N GLY A 77 12.17 -1.00 5.48
CA GLY A 77 13.00 -2.09 4.98
C GLY A 77 14.42 -2.03 5.51
N LEU A 78 15.05 -0.85 5.47
CA LEU A 78 16.40 -0.66 6.01
C LEU A 78 16.46 -0.91 7.52
N GLN A 79 15.46 -0.43 8.27
CA GLN A 79 15.36 -0.70 9.71
C GLN A 79 15.22 -2.20 10.00
N MET A 80 14.36 -2.89 9.24
CA MET A 80 14.17 -4.33 9.39
C MET A 80 15.45 -5.12 9.10
N GLN A 81 16.14 -4.82 8.00
CA GLN A 81 17.42 -5.45 7.65
C GLN A 81 18.46 -5.25 8.75
N THR A 82 18.49 -4.07 9.35
CA THR A 82 19.44 -3.72 10.43
C THR A 82 19.10 -4.47 11.72
N VAL A 83 17.84 -4.45 12.15
CA VAL A 83 17.39 -5.11 13.39
C VAL A 83 17.58 -6.62 13.31
N PHE A 84 17.18 -7.23 12.19
CA PHE A 84 17.28 -8.68 12.00
C PHE A 84 18.67 -9.13 11.52
N ARG A 85 19.58 -8.19 11.21
CA ARG A 85 20.90 -8.48 10.63
C ARG A 85 20.80 -9.42 9.42
N ASN A 86 19.76 -9.25 8.63
CA ASN A 86 19.44 -10.09 7.47
C ASN A 86 19.03 -9.21 6.30
N PRO A 87 19.77 -9.20 5.18
CA PRO A 87 19.44 -8.38 4.01
C PRO A 87 18.15 -8.79 3.30
N LEU A 88 17.61 -9.98 3.62
CA LEU A 88 16.35 -10.47 3.07
C LEU A 88 15.13 -10.08 3.95
N ALA A 89 15.36 -9.48 5.11
CA ALA A 89 14.26 -9.03 5.98
C ALA A 89 13.59 -7.80 5.36
N GLY A 90 12.30 -7.90 5.12
CA GLY A 90 11.45 -6.81 4.63
C GLY A 90 10.24 -6.58 5.50
N PRO A 91 9.56 -5.43 5.40
CA PRO A 91 8.41 -5.10 6.24
C PRO A 91 7.22 -6.06 6.04
N SER A 92 7.10 -6.67 4.87
CA SER A 92 6.06 -7.68 4.58
C SER A 92 6.29 -9.03 5.26
N VAL A 93 7.55 -9.36 5.62
CA VAL A 93 7.89 -10.66 6.22
C VAL A 93 7.29 -10.85 7.60
N LEU A 94 7.03 -9.79 8.35
CA LEU A 94 6.38 -9.86 9.66
C LEU A 94 4.86 -10.04 9.61
N GLY A 95 4.26 -10.19 8.42
CA GLY A 95 2.82 -10.38 8.29
C GLY A 95 1.96 -9.13 8.56
N ILE A 96 2.58 -7.95 8.74
CA ILE A 96 1.88 -6.69 9.01
C ILE A 96 0.94 -6.34 7.86
N SER A 97 1.37 -6.54 6.61
CA SER A 97 0.54 -6.32 5.42
C SER A 97 -0.66 -7.27 5.37
N SER A 98 -0.47 -8.55 5.75
CA SER A 98 -1.57 -9.51 5.85
C SER A 98 -2.55 -9.12 6.96
N GLY A 99 -2.06 -8.55 8.07
CA GLY A 99 -2.89 -7.99 9.12
C GLY A 99 -3.73 -6.80 8.64
N ALA A 100 -3.15 -5.90 7.88
CA ALA A 100 -3.87 -4.79 7.26
C ALA A 100 -5.00 -5.30 6.35
N SER A 101 -4.68 -6.26 5.45
CA SER A 101 -5.67 -6.88 4.56
C SER A 101 -6.78 -7.61 5.33
N LEU A 102 -6.44 -8.27 6.46
CA LEU A 102 -7.44 -8.91 7.31
C LEU A 102 -8.38 -7.89 7.95
N GLY A 103 -7.85 -6.76 8.44
CA GLY A 103 -8.65 -5.67 8.97
C GLY A 103 -9.65 -5.13 7.95
N VAL A 104 -9.21 -4.87 6.72
CA VAL A 104 -10.08 -4.47 5.60
C VAL A 104 -11.13 -5.55 5.31
N ALA A 105 -10.71 -6.81 5.19
CA ALA A 105 -11.61 -7.93 4.93
C ALA A 105 -12.71 -8.03 5.98
N CYS A 106 -12.39 -7.90 7.26
CA CYS A 106 -13.39 -7.91 8.33
C CYS A 106 -14.44 -6.81 8.16
N VAL A 107 -14.04 -5.59 7.83
CA VAL A 107 -15.00 -4.47 7.67
C VAL A 107 -15.85 -4.66 6.43
N VAL A 108 -15.26 -5.04 5.29
CA VAL A 108 -16.01 -5.28 4.04
C VAL A 108 -17.05 -6.37 4.23
N LEU A 109 -16.66 -7.50 4.81
CA LEU A 109 -17.52 -8.67 4.93
C LEU A 109 -18.58 -8.52 6.02
N LEU A 110 -18.24 -7.86 7.14
CA LEU A 110 -19.23 -7.53 8.17
C LEU A 110 -20.27 -6.54 7.66
N SER A 111 -19.89 -5.58 6.83
CA SER A 111 -20.85 -4.63 6.23
C SER A 111 -21.82 -5.33 5.27
N GLY A 112 -21.37 -6.30 4.49
CA GLY A 112 -22.20 -7.12 3.63
C GLY A 112 -23.15 -8.03 4.41
N ALA A 113 -22.63 -8.74 5.42
CA ALA A 113 -23.41 -9.68 6.23
C ALA A 113 -24.52 -9.01 7.08
N MET A 114 -24.36 -7.74 7.44
CA MET A 114 -25.38 -6.99 8.21
C MET A 114 -26.48 -6.40 7.32
N GLY A 115 -26.64 -6.83 6.05
CA GLY A 115 -27.67 -6.34 5.13
C GLY A 115 -27.44 -4.88 4.74
N GLY A 116 -26.21 -4.44 4.89
CA GLY A 116 -25.86 -3.05 4.80
C GLY A 116 -25.70 -2.54 3.39
N VAL A 117 -25.75 -1.26 3.29
CA VAL A 117 -25.33 -0.45 2.17
C VAL A 117 -23.88 -0.80 1.89
N ALA A 118 -23.59 -1.33 0.69
CA ALA A 118 -22.22 -1.61 0.29
C ALA A 118 -21.36 -0.38 0.62
N LEU A 119 -20.17 -0.58 1.18
CA LEU A 119 -19.25 0.51 1.56
C LEU A 119 -19.04 1.53 0.42
N SER A 120 -19.14 1.06 -0.82
CA SER A 120 -19.11 1.90 -2.02
C SER A 120 -20.20 2.98 -2.06
N ARG A 121 -21.34 2.78 -1.38
CA ARG A 121 -22.41 3.80 -1.27
C ARG A 121 -22.15 4.85 -0.21
N LEU A 122 -21.21 4.61 0.71
CA LEU A 122 -20.80 5.58 1.72
C LEU A 122 -19.79 6.61 1.17
N GLY A 123 -19.32 6.47 -0.07
CA GLY A 123 -18.38 7.38 -0.69
C GLY A 123 -17.13 7.57 0.16
N TYR A 124 -16.75 8.83 0.42
CA TYR A 124 -15.54 9.16 1.19
C TYR A 124 -15.48 8.53 2.60
N MET A 125 -16.62 8.40 3.28
CA MET A 125 -16.70 7.73 4.59
C MET A 125 -16.33 6.24 4.52
N GLY A 126 -16.69 5.56 3.44
CA GLY A 126 -16.30 4.17 3.21
C GLY A 126 -14.78 4.01 3.03
N GLU A 127 -14.15 4.90 2.27
CA GLU A 127 -12.70 4.87 2.06
C GLU A 127 -11.93 5.13 3.36
N VAL A 128 -12.39 6.07 4.17
CA VAL A 128 -11.81 6.34 5.50
C VAL A 128 -11.95 5.13 6.42
N ALA A 129 -13.13 4.49 6.44
CA ALA A 129 -13.36 3.30 7.25
C ALA A 129 -12.42 2.14 6.87
N LEU A 130 -12.21 1.90 5.57
CA LEU A 130 -11.27 0.89 5.08
C LEU A 130 -9.83 1.21 5.48
N SER A 131 -9.41 2.47 5.35
CA SER A 131 -8.08 2.92 5.74
C SER A 131 -7.83 2.75 7.24
N VAL A 132 -8.80 3.11 8.08
CA VAL A 132 -8.72 2.91 9.54
C VAL A 132 -8.68 1.43 9.88
N ALA A 133 -9.49 0.61 9.22
CA ALA A 133 -9.50 -0.84 9.42
C ALA A 133 -8.15 -1.48 9.06
N ALA A 134 -7.54 -1.06 7.96
CA ALA A 134 -6.20 -1.49 7.56
C ALA A 134 -5.16 -1.15 8.64
N ILE A 135 -5.18 0.08 9.14
CA ILE A 135 -4.26 0.53 10.20
C ILE A 135 -4.45 -0.28 11.47
N ILE A 136 -5.68 -0.50 11.91
CA ILE A 136 -6.00 -1.31 13.11
C ILE A 136 -5.51 -2.74 12.93
N GLY A 137 -5.76 -3.37 11.78
CA GLY A 137 -5.29 -4.72 11.47
C GLY A 137 -3.77 -4.84 11.46
N ALA A 138 -3.08 -3.85 10.87
CA ALA A 138 -1.62 -3.78 10.89
C ALA A 138 -1.06 -3.63 12.31
N LEU A 139 -1.65 -2.74 13.12
CA LEU A 139 -1.25 -2.50 14.51
C LEU A 139 -1.51 -3.73 15.40
N ALA A 140 -2.61 -4.45 15.17
CA ALA A 140 -2.91 -5.68 15.91
C ALA A 140 -1.85 -6.75 15.68
N VAL A 141 -1.45 -6.99 14.41
CA VAL A 141 -0.36 -7.93 14.09
C VAL A 141 0.97 -7.43 14.64
N MET A 142 1.27 -6.15 14.56
CA MET A 142 2.48 -5.58 15.12
C MET A 142 2.54 -5.76 16.65
N ALA A 143 1.44 -5.51 17.35
CA ALA A 143 1.34 -5.73 18.80
C ALA A 143 1.54 -7.21 19.16
N LEU A 144 0.97 -8.12 18.37
CA LEU A 144 1.17 -9.57 18.54
C LEU A 144 2.65 -9.94 18.37
N ILE A 145 3.34 -9.42 17.36
CA ILE A 145 4.75 -9.68 17.13
C ILE A 145 5.61 -9.13 18.27
N VAL A 146 5.34 -7.92 18.73
CA VAL A 146 6.03 -7.33 19.87
C VAL A 146 5.84 -8.19 21.13
N TYR A 147 4.62 -8.65 21.39
CA TYR A 147 4.34 -9.56 22.52
C TYR A 147 5.12 -10.87 22.40
N VAL A 148 5.12 -11.50 21.22
CA VAL A 148 5.86 -12.74 20.96
C VAL A 148 7.37 -12.53 21.07
N SER A 149 7.89 -11.39 20.60
CA SER A 149 9.32 -11.08 20.66
C SER A 149 9.89 -11.05 22.07
N GLN A 150 9.06 -10.76 23.08
CA GLN A 150 9.48 -10.80 24.49
C GLN A 150 9.66 -12.23 25.03
N LYS A 151 9.03 -13.22 24.37
CA LYS A 151 9.05 -14.62 24.80
C LYS A 151 10.01 -15.50 24.01
N VAL A 152 10.43 -15.03 22.84
CA VAL A 152 11.24 -15.81 21.90
C VAL A 152 12.66 -15.26 21.84
N LYS A 153 13.65 -16.15 21.98
CA LYS A 153 15.06 -15.80 21.85
C LYS A 153 15.51 -16.07 20.40
N GLY A 154 15.83 -15.03 19.66
CA GLY A 154 16.44 -15.12 18.33
C GLY A 154 15.64 -14.44 17.21
N ASN A 155 16.37 -13.66 16.39
CA ASN A 155 15.78 -12.87 15.31
C ASN A 155 15.18 -13.74 14.20
N VAL A 156 15.81 -14.89 13.89
CA VAL A 156 15.32 -15.81 12.86
C VAL A 156 14.00 -16.43 13.23
N THR A 157 13.85 -16.84 14.50
CA THR A 157 12.60 -17.41 15.01
C THR A 157 11.46 -16.39 14.92
N LEU A 158 11.74 -15.13 15.23
CA LEU A 158 10.76 -14.07 15.13
C LEU A 158 10.31 -13.85 13.67
N LEU A 159 11.23 -13.89 12.70
CA LEU A 159 10.89 -13.84 11.28
C LEU A 159 10.00 -14.99 10.84
N ILE A 160 10.31 -16.23 11.28
CA ILE A 160 9.49 -17.40 10.96
C ILE A 160 8.08 -17.24 11.51
N ILE A 161 7.96 -16.81 12.77
CA ILE A 161 6.65 -16.56 13.40
C ILE A 161 5.88 -15.47 12.63
N GLY A 162 6.54 -14.40 12.23
CA GLY A 162 5.92 -13.33 11.42
C GLY A 162 5.33 -13.86 10.12
N VAL A 163 6.10 -14.68 9.38
CA VAL A 163 5.62 -15.34 8.15
C VAL A 163 4.42 -16.24 8.44
N MET A 164 4.48 -17.03 9.52
CA MET A 164 3.38 -17.90 9.92
C MET A 164 2.10 -17.14 10.25
N ILE A 165 2.21 -16.02 10.97
CA ILE A 165 1.08 -15.11 11.24
C ILE A 165 0.50 -14.59 9.92
N GLY A 166 1.35 -14.21 8.97
CA GLY A 166 0.93 -13.79 7.64
C GLY A 166 0.14 -14.85 6.88
N TYR A 167 0.58 -16.10 6.93
CA TYR A 167 -0.15 -17.23 6.31
C TYR A 167 -1.49 -17.52 7.01
N VAL A 168 -1.53 -17.48 8.33
CA VAL A 168 -2.80 -17.64 9.08
C VAL A 168 -3.78 -16.52 8.70
N ALA A 169 -3.35 -15.26 8.68
CA ALA A 169 -4.20 -14.15 8.26
C ALA A 169 -4.70 -14.36 6.83
N SER A 170 -3.84 -14.76 5.91
CA SER A 170 -4.22 -15.03 4.51
C SER A 170 -5.21 -16.19 4.37
N ALA A 171 -5.05 -17.24 5.16
CA ALA A 171 -5.99 -18.37 5.20
C ALA A 171 -7.37 -17.93 5.71
N VAL A 172 -7.41 -17.13 6.77
CA VAL A 172 -8.67 -16.55 7.29
C VAL A 172 -9.35 -15.69 6.23
N ILE A 173 -8.61 -14.82 5.53
CA ILE A 173 -9.14 -14.02 4.43
C ILE A 173 -9.72 -14.93 3.33
N GLY A 174 -9.03 -16.02 2.98
CA GLY A 174 -9.49 -16.99 1.98
C GLY A 174 -10.82 -17.63 2.37
N VAL A 175 -10.97 -18.05 3.63
CA VAL A 175 -12.22 -18.60 4.16
C VAL A 175 -13.34 -17.55 4.13
N LEU A 176 -13.04 -16.35 4.60
CA LEU A 176 -14.00 -15.24 4.61
C LEU A 176 -14.49 -14.91 3.19
N LYS A 177 -13.59 -14.86 2.20
CA LYS A 177 -13.96 -14.64 0.79
C LYS A 177 -14.89 -15.72 0.24
N TYR A 178 -14.71 -16.96 0.66
CA TYR A 178 -15.58 -18.06 0.20
C TYR A 178 -17.05 -17.88 0.62
N PHE A 179 -17.28 -17.30 1.78
CA PHE A 179 -18.63 -17.05 2.31
C PHE A 179 -19.22 -15.69 1.91
N SER A 180 -18.50 -14.89 1.12
CA SER A 180 -18.92 -13.54 0.75
C SER A 180 -19.73 -13.53 -0.54
N VAL A 181 -20.61 -12.53 -0.65
CA VAL A 181 -21.35 -12.22 -1.89
C VAL A 181 -20.39 -11.58 -2.91
N GLU A 182 -20.62 -11.81 -4.21
CA GLU A 182 -19.73 -11.34 -5.31
C GLU A 182 -19.42 -9.83 -5.28
N GLU A 183 -20.35 -8.99 -4.83
CA GLU A 183 -20.16 -7.53 -4.74
C GLU A 183 -19.10 -7.15 -3.68
N ASP A 184 -19.07 -7.86 -2.56
CA ASP A 184 -18.11 -7.64 -1.48
C ASP A 184 -16.69 -8.09 -1.87
N ILE A 185 -16.59 -9.14 -2.69
CA ILE A 185 -15.32 -9.64 -3.21
C ILE A 185 -14.67 -8.62 -4.16
N ARG A 186 -15.46 -7.94 -5.00
CA ARG A 186 -14.94 -6.89 -5.89
C ARG A 186 -14.33 -5.74 -5.11
N CYS A 187 -14.97 -5.28 -4.06
CA CYS A 187 -14.44 -4.23 -3.20
C CYS A 187 -13.06 -4.62 -2.59
N LEU A 188 -12.90 -5.89 -2.23
CA LEU A 188 -11.70 -6.42 -1.58
C LEU A 188 -10.53 -6.60 -2.56
N LEU A 189 -10.80 -6.85 -3.84
CA LEU A 189 -9.78 -7.03 -4.87
C LEU A 189 -9.21 -5.71 -5.40
N TYR A 190 -9.94 -4.59 -5.25
CA TYR A 190 -9.54 -3.27 -5.73
C TYR A 190 -8.94 -2.37 -4.63
N THR A 191 -8.79 -2.87 -3.40
CA THR A 191 -8.11 -2.21 -2.29
C THR A 191 -6.68 -2.72 -2.13
#